data_6302f1efac0cc8458aec7f3709eadb0a
#
_entry.id   6302f1efac0cc8458aec7f3709eadb0a
#
_cell.length_a   1.000
_cell.length_b   1.000
_cell.length_c   1.000
_cell.angle_alpha   90.00
_cell.angle_beta   90.00
_cell.angle_gamma   90.00
#
_symmetry.space_group_name_H-M   'P 1'
#
loop_
_entity.id
_entity.type
_entity.pdbx_description
1 polymer ?
#
loop_
_entity_poly.entity_id
_entity_poly.type
_entity_poly.pdbx_seq_one_letter_code
_entity_poly.pdbx_strand_id
1 'polypeptide(L)'
;MINQVYRLVSPRQFEVTYKDESIVDNYLIVRPTHLSICAADQRYYTGTRGKEAMRKKLPMALTHEGVGEVVFDPSNKFKIGSKVVMVPNTPVENDPYISENYLRSSKFRSSGYDGFMQDYVFLNPDRAVQLPDDINMDVVAFTELMTITVHALRRFKQKAHPRVDTFGVWGDGNLGFITCLFLKKLYPNSKVIIFGKTDYKLNHFSFVDETLKIDDIPHDLTVDHAIECAGGKGSQYAVEQIIDHINPEGTISLLGVSEYPIEVNTRMVLEKGLTLLGSSRSGVVDFERTVEIFKEHPDIIDYLSTLIGEVFEVRKIKDAINAFENDLSNSWGKTVMRWKI
;
A
#
# COMPACT_ATOMS: atom_id res chain seq x y z
N MET A 1 -2.37 -31.72 0.69
CA MET A 1 -1.28 -31.09 1.46
C MET A 1 -1.90 -30.30 2.60
N ILE A 2 -1.47 -30.54 3.83
CA ILE A 2 -1.98 -29.79 4.99
C ILE A 2 -1.28 -28.43 5.02
N ASN A 3 -2.06 -27.35 5.03
CA ASN A 3 -1.61 -25.97 5.13
C ASN A 3 -2.12 -25.35 6.44
N GLN A 4 -1.24 -24.75 7.23
CA GLN A 4 -1.61 -24.02 8.43
C GLN A 4 -1.95 -22.57 8.05
N VAL A 5 -3.09 -22.09 8.55
CA VAL A 5 -3.59 -20.75 8.31
C VAL A 5 -3.83 -20.06 9.65
N TYR A 6 -3.19 -18.93 9.88
CA TYR A 6 -3.22 -18.20 11.14
C TYR A 6 -4.30 -17.12 11.06
N ARG A 7 -5.51 -17.45 11.52
CA ARG A 7 -6.70 -16.60 11.35
C ARG A 7 -6.99 -15.76 12.57
N LEU A 8 -7.26 -14.49 12.36
CA LEU A 8 -7.92 -13.66 13.34
C LEU A 8 -9.37 -14.12 13.44
N VAL A 9 -9.81 -14.58 14.62
CA VAL A 9 -11.16 -15.06 14.89
C VAL A 9 -12.01 -14.00 15.63
N SER A 10 -11.36 -13.20 16.45
CA SER A 10 -11.93 -12.05 17.12
C SER A 10 -10.83 -11.00 17.35
N PRO A 11 -11.16 -9.77 17.75
CA PRO A 11 -10.13 -8.77 18.01
C PRO A 11 -9.03 -9.28 18.95
N ARG A 12 -7.77 -9.15 18.49
CA ARG A 12 -6.54 -9.58 19.18
C ARG A 12 -6.41 -11.08 19.42
N GLN A 13 -7.27 -11.90 18.80
CA GLN A 13 -7.25 -13.36 19.00
C GLN A 13 -7.03 -14.07 17.67
N PHE A 14 -5.90 -14.75 17.56
CA PHE A 14 -5.56 -15.63 16.45
C PHE A 14 -5.76 -17.10 16.82
N GLU A 15 -6.19 -17.89 15.85
CA GLU A 15 -6.26 -19.34 15.92
C GLU A 15 -5.57 -19.95 14.70
N VAL A 16 -4.94 -21.11 14.89
CA VAL A 16 -4.41 -21.92 13.80
C VAL A 16 -5.51 -22.82 13.27
N THR A 17 -5.76 -22.75 11.99
CA THR A 17 -6.66 -23.67 11.28
C THR A 17 -5.86 -24.45 10.26
N TYR A 18 -6.23 -25.74 10.08
CA TYR A 18 -5.62 -26.60 9.09
C TYR A 18 -6.55 -26.73 7.90
N LYS A 19 -5.99 -26.52 6.72
CA LYS A 19 -6.67 -26.73 5.44
C LYS A 19 -6.01 -27.91 4.74
N ASP A 20 -6.81 -28.82 4.22
CA ASP A 20 -6.33 -29.85 3.29
C ASP A 20 -6.46 -29.27 1.87
N GLU A 21 -5.35 -28.75 1.36
CA GLU A 21 -5.28 -28.13 0.05
C GLU A 21 -4.86 -29.18 -1.00
N SER A 22 -5.61 -29.23 -2.08
CA SER A 22 -5.23 -30.06 -3.23
C SER A 22 -4.15 -29.34 -4.03
N ILE A 23 -3.03 -30.01 -4.28
CA ILE A 23 -2.03 -29.53 -5.22
C ILE A 23 -2.56 -29.84 -6.61
N VAL A 24 -3.03 -28.81 -7.30
CA VAL A 24 -3.55 -28.91 -8.66
C VAL A 24 -2.71 -28.01 -9.59
N ASP A 25 -2.64 -28.40 -10.86
CA ASP A 25 -1.74 -27.80 -11.85
C ASP A 25 -2.01 -26.33 -12.19
N ASN A 26 -2.98 -25.72 -11.53
CA ASN A 26 -3.39 -24.33 -11.81
C ASN A 26 -2.88 -23.31 -10.77
N TYR A 27 -2.17 -23.74 -9.73
CA TYR A 27 -1.71 -22.84 -8.68
C TYR A 27 -0.20 -22.76 -8.60
N LEU A 28 0.28 -21.53 -8.49
CA LEU A 28 1.59 -21.21 -7.96
C LEU A 28 1.52 -21.32 -6.43
N ILE A 29 2.45 -22.00 -5.80
CA ILE A 29 2.54 -22.08 -4.35
C ILE A 29 3.77 -21.31 -3.89
N VAL A 30 3.53 -20.33 -3.03
CA VAL A 30 4.55 -19.46 -2.46
C VAL A 30 4.61 -19.69 -0.94
N ARG A 31 5.80 -19.90 -0.42
CA ARG A 31 6.07 -19.88 1.03
C ARG A 31 6.37 -18.44 1.43
N PRO A 32 5.53 -17.78 2.22
CA PRO A 32 5.82 -16.43 2.74
C PRO A 32 7.12 -16.42 3.55
N THR A 33 7.93 -15.41 3.37
CA THR A 33 9.17 -15.19 4.13
C THR A 33 9.16 -13.90 4.91
N HIS A 34 8.56 -12.84 4.33
CA HIS A 34 8.43 -11.55 4.98
C HIS A 34 7.02 -10.99 4.72
N LEU A 35 6.37 -10.56 5.78
CA LEU A 35 5.05 -9.95 5.76
C LEU A 35 5.13 -8.57 6.41
N SER A 36 4.30 -7.64 5.96
CA SER A 36 4.22 -6.32 6.56
C SER A 36 2.82 -6.02 7.07
N ILE A 37 2.73 -5.30 8.16
CA ILE A 37 1.45 -4.92 8.78
C ILE A 37 0.98 -3.62 8.14
N CYS A 38 -0.28 -3.63 7.66
CA CYS A 38 -0.96 -2.45 7.14
C CYS A 38 -1.95 -1.88 8.17
N ALA A 39 -2.21 -0.58 8.11
CA ALA A 39 -3.24 0.06 8.91
C ALA A 39 -4.64 -0.59 8.72
N ALA A 40 -4.91 -1.18 7.54
CA ALA A 40 -6.13 -1.92 7.30
C ALA A 40 -6.20 -3.22 8.11
N ASP A 41 -5.08 -3.93 8.29
CA ASP A 41 -4.98 -5.12 9.12
C ASP A 41 -5.18 -4.76 10.60
N GLN A 42 -4.59 -3.64 11.04
CA GLN A 42 -4.75 -3.14 12.40
C GLN A 42 -6.22 -2.85 12.75
N ARG A 43 -7.00 -2.34 11.81
CA ARG A 43 -8.44 -2.12 12.03
C ARG A 43 -9.23 -3.40 12.25
N TYR A 44 -8.82 -4.52 11.64
CA TYR A 44 -9.38 -5.85 11.95
C TYR A 44 -8.85 -6.36 13.28
N TYR A 45 -7.53 -6.29 13.48
CA TYR A 45 -6.88 -6.77 14.69
C TYR A 45 -7.44 -6.12 15.97
N THR A 46 -7.65 -4.80 15.96
CA THR A 46 -8.22 -4.06 17.09
C THR A 46 -9.75 -4.09 17.18
N GLY A 47 -10.44 -4.57 16.13
CA GLY A 47 -11.90 -4.56 16.08
C GLY A 47 -12.52 -3.19 15.79
N THR A 48 -11.74 -2.22 15.31
CA THR A 48 -12.24 -0.85 15.01
C THR A 48 -12.95 -0.74 13.66
N ARG A 49 -12.95 -1.79 12.84
CA ARG A 49 -13.87 -1.92 11.69
C ARG A 49 -15.32 -2.01 12.16
N GLY A 50 -16.26 -1.52 11.34
CA GLY A 50 -17.69 -1.62 11.65
C GLY A 50 -18.12 -3.06 11.97
N LYS A 51 -18.99 -3.25 12.97
CA LYS A 51 -19.45 -4.56 13.46
C LYS A 51 -19.93 -5.51 12.36
N GLU A 52 -20.63 -4.99 11.37
CA GLU A 52 -21.12 -5.79 10.24
C GLU A 52 -19.98 -6.33 9.36
N ALA A 53 -18.98 -5.48 9.08
CA ALA A 53 -17.78 -5.89 8.33
C ALA A 53 -16.98 -6.96 9.09
N MET A 54 -16.83 -6.81 10.41
CA MET A 54 -16.17 -7.81 11.25
C MET A 54 -16.89 -9.15 11.17
N ARG A 55 -18.23 -9.16 11.37
CA ARG A 55 -19.04 -10.39 11.34
C ARG A 55 -19.01 -11.11 9.99
N LYS A 56 -18.97 -10.36 8.89
CA LYS A 56 -18.96 -10.93 7.52
C LYS A 56 -17.60 -11.46 7.10
N LYS A 57 -16.50 -10.91 7.64
CA LYS A 57 -15.15 -11.15 7.11
C LYS A 57 -14.29 -12.03 8.00
N LEU A 58 -14.55 -12.07 9.29
CA LEU A 58 -13.85 -13.01 10.19
C LEU A 58 -14.57 -14.37 10.23
N PRO A 59 -13.83 -15.49 10.45
CA PRO A 59 -12.38 -15.55 10.63
C PRO A 59 -11.60 -15.45 9.31
N MET A 60 -10.44 -14.78 9.30
CA MET A 60 -9.53 -14.73 8.16
C MET A 60 -8.08 -14.51 8.60
N ALA A 61 -7.11 -15.03 7.83
CA ALA A 61 -5.72 -14.65 7.97
C ALA A 61 -5.55 -13.17 7.56
N LEU A 62 -4.73 -12.45 8.34
CA LEU A 62 -4.41 -11.06 8.04
C LEU A 62 -3.21 -10.96 7.08
N THR A 63 -2.78 -9.76 6.84
CA THR A 63 -1.75 -9.27 5.94
C THR A 63 -2.04 -9.50 4.45
N HIS A 64 -1.89 -8.42 3.70
CA HIS A 64 -1.96 -8.40 2.24
C HIS A 64 -0.70 -7.79 1.63
N GLU A 65 0.26 -7.44 2.45
CA GLU A 65 1.61 -7.05 2.09
C GLU A 65 2.55 -8.20 2.41
N GLY A 66 3.27 -8.71 1.40
CA GLY A 66 4.18 -9.82 1.65
C GLY A 66 4.94 -10.31 0.43
N VAL A 67 6.07 -10.93 0.73
CA VAL A 67 6.97 -11.58 -0.22
C VAL A 67 7.30 -12.98 0.25
N GLY A 68 7.72 -13.82 -0.68
CA GLY A 68 8.04 -15.20 -0.36
C GLY A 68 8.88 -15.89 -1.44
N GLU A 69 9.07 -17.16 -1.26
CA GLU A 69 9.79 -18.04 -2.18
C GLU A 69 8.83 -18.99 -2.88
N VAL A 70 9.01 -19.16 -4.19
CA VAL A 70 8.25 -20.13 -4.97
C VAL A 70 8.68 -21.53 -4.60
N VAL A 71 7.72 -22.36 -4.16
CA VAL A 71 7.97 -23.77 -3.82
C VAL A 71 7.35 -24.75 -4.81
N PHE A 72 6.37 -24.31 -5.61
CA PHE A 72 5.75 -25.09 -6.67
C PHE A 72 5.20 -24.16 -7.74
N ASP A 73 5.54 -24.42 -9.01
CA ASP A 73 5.02 -23.72 -10.18
C ASP A 73 4.88 -24.65 -11.39
N PRO A 74 3.69 -25.19 -11.63
CA PRO A 74 3.46 -26.08 -12.79
C PRO A 74 3.44 -25.32 -14.12
N SER A 75 3.30 -23.99 -14.10
CA SER A 75 3.36 -23.16 -15.31
C SER A 75 4.77 -22.91 -15.84
N ASN A 76 5.79 -23.24 -15.05
CA ASN A 76 7.20 -22.97 -15.34
C ASN A 76 7.54 -21.47 -15.56
N LYS A 77 6.71 -20.57 -15.07
CA LYS A 77 6.97 -19.12 -15.11
C LYS A 77 8.11 -18.73 -14.16
N PHE A 78 8.19 -19.40 -13.01
CA PHE A 78 9.19 -19.14 -11.97
C PHE A 78 10.04 -20.39 -11.69
N LYS A 79 11.33 -20.20 -11.42
CA LYS A 79 12.16 -21.26 -10.86
C LYS A 79 11.80 -21.48 -9.39
N ILE A 80 11.87 -22.74 -8.93
CA ILE A 80 11.73 -23.04 -7.50
C ILE A 80 12.83 -22.29 -6.73
N GLY A 81 12.46 -21.65 -5.61
CA GLY A 81 13.33 -20.78 -4.83
C GLY A 81 13.35 -19.31 -5.32
N SER A 82 12.71 -18.98 -6.44
CA SER A 82 12.60 -17.56 -6.87
C SER A 82 11.90 -16.73 -5.81
N LYS A 83 12.46 -15.56 -5.51
CA LYS A 83 11.83 -14.55 -4.66
C LYS A 83 10.75 -13.80 -5.42
N VAL A 84 9.57 -13.70 -4.85
CA VAL A 84 8.42 -13.03 -5.46
C VAL A 84 7.69 -12.14 -4.49
N VAL A 85 7.15 -11.03 -4.99
CA VAL A 85 6.10 -10.30 -4.29
C VAL A 85 4.74 -10.88 -4.65
N MET A 86 3.89 -11.08 -3.64
CA MET A 86 2.56 -11.66 -3.80
C MET A 86 1.54 -10.55 -4.04
N VAL A 87 0.72 -10.70 -5.10
CA VAL A 87 -0.34 -9.74 -5.44
C VAL A 87 -1.63 -10.12 -4.72
N PRO A 88 -2.15 -9.27 -3.82
CA PRO A 88 -3.31 -9.62 -2.99
C PRO A 88 -4.64 -9.58 -3.75
N ASN A 89 -4.70 -8.83 -4.85
CA ASN A 89 -5.92 -8.73 -5.68
C ASN A 89 -6.03 -9.95 -6.60
N THR A 90 -7.19 -10.60 -6.60
CA THR A 90 -7.49 -11.73 -7.48
C THR A 90 -8.78 -11.45 -8.23
N PRO A 91 -8.70 -10.99 -9.49
CA PRO A 91 -9.87 -10.81 -10.33
C PRO A 91 -10.48 -12.18 -10.69
N VAL A 92 -11.80 -12.23 -10.83
CA VAL A 92 -12.53 -13.42 -11.30
C VAL A 92 -13.11 -13.24 -12.69
N GLU A 93 -12.96 -12.04 -13.23
CA GLU A 93 -13.39 -11.64 -14.59
C GLU A 93 -12.46 -10.58 -15.14
N ASN A 94 -12.50 -10.35 -16.44
CA ASN A 94 -11.80 -9.27 -17.13
C ASN A 94 -12.83 -8.29 -17.69
N ASP A 95 -12.53 -7.00 -17.61
CA ASP A 95 -13.32 -5.93 -18.21
C ASP A 95 -12.41 -5.02 -19.05
N PRO A 96 -12.80 -4.66 -20.30
CA PRO A 96 -11.96 -3.84 -21.17
C PRO A 96 -11.82 -2.38 -20.71
N TYR A 97 -12.68 -1.91 -19.81
CA TYR A 97 -12.74 -0.52 -19.35
C TYR A 97 -12.41 -0.35 -17.87
N ILE A 98 -12.71 -1.37 -17.06
CA ILE A 98 -12.57 -1.33 -15.60
C ILE A 98 -11.33 -2.13 -15.19
N SER A 99 -10.39 -1.46 -14.54
CA SER A 99 -9.19 -2.13 -14.02
C SER A 99 -9.55 -3.17 -12.96
N GLU A 100 -8.80 -4.27 -12.91
CA GLU A 100 -9.06 -5.45 -12.07
C GLU A 100 -9.27 -5.13 -10.58
N ASN A 101 -8.59 -4.11 -10.07
CA ASN A 101 -8.70 -3.69 -8.67
C ASN A 101 -10.01 -2.94 -8.33
N TYR A 102 -10.77 -2.50 -9.34
CA TYR A 102 -12.08 -1.85 -9.19
C TYR A 102 -13.26 -2.76 -9.50
N LEU A 103 -13.03 -3.95 -10.05
CA LEU A 103 -14.10 -4.92 -10.30
C LEU A 103 -14.73 -5.35 -8.96
N ARG A 104 -16.06 -5.31 -8.90
CA ARG A 104 -16.81 -5.68 -7.67
C ARG A 104 -16.63 -7.14 -7.29
N SER A 105 -16.41 -8.01 -8.27
CA SER A 105 -16.18 -9.45 -8.14
C SER A 105 -14.77 -9.79 -7.67
N SER A 106 -13.80 -8.88 -7.80
CA SER A 106 -12.41 -9.13 -7.41
C SER A 106 -12.31 -9.46 -5.91
N LYS A 107 -11.57 -10.53 -5.63
CA LYS A 107 -11.24 -10.94 -4.28
C LYS A 107 -9.97 -10.24 -3.84
N PHE A 108 -9.96 -9.71 -2.63
CA PHE A 108 -8.77 -9.08 -2.06
C PHE A 108 -8.39 -9.77 -0.74
N ARG A 109 -7.14 -10.24 -0.65
CA ARG A 109 -6.63 -10.95 0.53
C ARG A 109 -6.64 -10.04 1.75
N SER A 110 -6.85 -10.62 2.94
CA SER A 110 -7.05 -9.87 4.19
C SER A 110 -8.25 -8.91 4.14
N SER A 111 -9.22 -9.18 3.26
CA SER A 111 -10.48 -8.41 3.18
C SER A 111 -11.70 -9.31 2.91
N GLY A 112 -11.88 -10.32 3.77
CA GLY A 112 -12.91 -11.35 3.66
C GLY A 112 -12.42 -12.65 3.03
N TYR A 113 -11.13 -12.71 2.68
CA TYR A 113 -10.39 -13.90 2.25
C TYR A 113 -9.09 -13.97 3.00
N ASP A 114 -8.57 -15.19 3.22
CA ASP A 114 -7.31 -15.36 3.93
C ASP A 114 -6.18 -14.56 3.27
N GLY A 115 -5.50 -13.75 4.07
CA GLY A 115 -4.28 -13.03 3.74
C GLY A 115 -3.05 -13.93 3.72
N PHE A 116 -1.89 -13.36 3.91
CA PHE A 116 -0.62 -14.07 3.74
C PHE A 116 -0.09 -14.75 5.02
N MET A 117 -0.75 -14.59 6.17
CA MET A 117 -0.38 -15.29 7.40
C MET A 117 -0.73 -16.79 7.30
N GLN A 118 0.05 -17.53 6.52
CA GLN A 118 -0.10 -18.96 6.22
C GLN A 118 1.28 -19.58 6.03
N ASP A 119 1.38 -20.93 6.13
CA ASP A 119 2.62 -21.63 5.77
C ASP A 119 2.86 -21.56 4.25
N TYR A 120 1.78 -21.69 3.48
CA TYR A 120 1.82 -21.63 2.02
C TYR A 120 0.65 -20.82 1.47
N VAL A 121 0.93 -19.98 0.49
CA VAL A 121 -0.08 -19.18 -0.20
C VAL A 121 -0.27 -19.73 -1.61
N PHE A 122 -1.50 -20.14 -1.89
CA PHE A 122 -1.91 -20.60 -3.22
C PHE A 122 -2.38 -19.41 -4.05
N LEU A 123 -1.71 -19.17 -5.16
CA LEU A 123 -1.93 -18.03 -6.05
C LEU A 123 -2.19 -18.52 -7.48
N ASN A 124 -2.98 -17.77 -8.24
CA ASN A 124 -2.90 -17.91 -9.70
C ASN A 124 -1.48 -17.49 -10.16
N PRO A 125 -0.91 -18.12 -11.20
CA PRO A 125 0.47 -17.84 -11.63
C PRO A 125 0.76 -16.37 -12.00
N ASP A 126 -0.28 -15.61 -12.35
CA ASP A 126 -0.20 -14.18 -12.65
C ASP A 126 -0.27 -13.28 -11.39
N ARG A 127 -0.49 -13.87 -10.21
CA ARG A 127 -0.58 -13.13 -8.93
C ARG A 127 0.74 -13.10 -8.16
N ALA A 128 1.86 -13.24 -8.85
CA ALA A 128 3.19 -13.03 -8.30
C ALA A 128 4.09 -12.33 -9.31
N VAL A 129 4.99 -11.48 -8.82
CA VAL A 129 5.99 -10.79 -9.63
C VAL A 129 7.37 -11.07 -9.06
N GLN A 130 8.29 -11.48 -9.95
CA GLN A 130 9.65 -11.86 -9.55
C GLN A 130 10.45 -10.63 -9.10
N LEU A 131 11.08 -10.75 -7.94
CA LEU A 131 11.99 -9.76 -7.38
C LEU A 131 13.43 -10.01 -7.85
N PRO A 132 14.30 -8.98 -7.84
CA PRO A 132 15.74 -9.17 -7.97
C PRO A 132 16.30 -10.05 -6.84
N ASP A 133 17.32 -10.86 -7.13
CA ASP A 133 17.86 -11.85 -6.18
C ASP A 133 18.47 -11.21 -4.92
N ASP A 134 19.15 -10.08 -5.07
CA ASP A 134 19.90 -9.41 -3.98
C ASP A 134 19.10 -8.27 -3.31
N ILE A 135 17.80 -8.18 -3.55
CA ILE A 135 16.98 -7.10 -2.99
C ILE A 135 16.73 -7.30 -1.49
N ASN A 136 16.68 -6.22 -0.74
CA ASN A 136 16.37 -6.24 0.69
C ASN A 136 14.92 -6.70 0.92
N MET A 137 14.76 -7.92 1.43
CA MET A 137 13.44 -8.55 1.63
C MET A 137 12.59 -7.86 2.71
N ASP A 138 13.19 -7.23 3.71
CA ASP A 138 12.45 -6.45 4.71
C ASP A 138 11.79 -5.23 4.07
N VAL A 139 12.49 -4.57 3.12
CA VAL A 139 11.93 -3.42 2.38
C VAL A 139 10.82 -3.86 1.45
N VAL A 140 11.05 -4.89 0.64
CA VAL A 140 10.06 -5.29 -0.37
C VAL A 140 8.86 -6.02 0.22
N ALA A 141 8.89 -6.36 1.52
CA ALA A 141 7.72 -6.90 2.23
C ALA A 141 6.50 -5.98 2.12
N PHE A 142 6.70 -4.65 2.07
CA PHE A 142 5.60 -3.67 1.92
C PHE A 142 5.48 -3.09 0.51
N THR A 143 5.88 -3.84 -0.52
CA THR A 143 5.73 -3.42 -1.93
C THR A 143 4.28 -3.10 -2.29
N GLU A 144 3.29 -3.79 -1.70
CA GLU A 144 1.88 -3.49 -1.96
C GLU A 144 1.56 -2.02 -1.70
N LEU A 145 2.02 -1.46 -0.58
CA LEU A 145 1.82 -0.04 -0.28
C LEU A 145 2.48 0.88 -1.32
N MET A 146 3.63 0.48 -1.88
CA MET A 146 4.31 1.23 -2.95
C MET A 146 3.51 1.19 -4.24
N THR A 147 2.87 0.06 -4.55
CA THR A 147 2.04 -0.08 -5.74
C THR A 147 0.80 0.83 -5.73
N ILE A 148 0.32 1.23 -4.55
CA ILE A 148 -0.77 2.22 -4.42
C ILE A 148 -0.34 3.55 -5.05
N THR A 149 0.88 3.99 -4.75
CA THR A 149 1.45 5.21 -5.36
C THR A 149 1.64 5.04 -6.86
N VAL A 150 2.23 3.92 -7.32
CA VAL A 150 2.45 3.66 -8.76
C VAL A 150 1.13 3.64 -9.51
N HIS A 151 0.11 2.99 -8.96
CA HIS A 151 -1.25 2.99 -9.52
C HIS A 151 -1.82 4.41 -9.63
N ALA A 152 -1.70 5.20 -8.57
CA ALA A 152 -2.18 6.58 -8.55
C ALA A 152 -1.47 7.44 -9.61
N LEU A 153 -0.13 7.35 -9.71
CA LEU A 153 0.66 8.09 -10.68
C LEU A 153 0.36 7.65 -12.12
N ARG A 154 0.12 6.37 -12.37
CA ARG A 154 -0.32 5.87 -13.68
C ARG A 154 -1.68 6.45 -14.08
N ARG A 155 -2.65 6.48 -13.17
CA ARG A 155 -3.96 7.11 -13.39
C ARG A 155 -3.83 8.63 -13.59
N PHE A 156 -3.01 9.28 -12.75
CA PHE A 156 -2.69 10.70 -12.87
C PHE A 156 -2.17 11.04 -14.26
N LYS A 157 -1.17 10.33 -14.76
CA LYS A 157 -0.59 10.55 -16.09
C LYS A 157 -1.61 10.49 -17.24
N GLN A 158 -2.70 9.73 -17.07
CA GLN A 158 -3.77 9.61 -18.08
C GLN A 158 -4.78 10.75 -18.07
N LYS A 159 -4.88 11.52 -16.98
CA LYS A 159 -5.96 12.48 -16.74
C LYS A 159 -5.50 13.89 -16.47
N ALA A 160 -4.30 14.08 -15.97
CA ALA A 160 -3.75 15.39 -15.64
C ALA A 160 -3.24 16.12 -16.88
N HIS A 161 -3.27 17.45 -16.84
CA HIS A 161 -2.58 18.25 -17.82
C HIS A 161 -1.04 18.10 -17.70
N PRO A 162 -0.26 18.38 -18.77
CA PRO A 162 1.17 18.04 -18.82
C PRO A 162 2.09 18.98 -18.03
N ARG A 163 1.61 20.14 -17.52
CA ARG A 163 2.43 21.00 -16.67
C ARG A 163 2.56 20.32 -15.30
N VAL A 164 3.74 19.89 -14.97
CA VAL A 164 4.10 19.16 -13.75
C VAL A 164 5.31 19.79 -13.07
N ASP A 165 5.36 21.13 -13.03
CA ASP A 165 6.48 21.85 -12.44
C ASP A 165 6.50 21.68 -10.92
N THR A 166 5.31 21.60 -10.30
CA THR A 166 5.14 21.48 -8.85
C THR A 166 4.10 20.44 -8.45
N PHE A 167 4.49 19.54 -7.53
CA PHE A 167 3.60 18.64 -6.84
C PHE A 167 3.52 18.98 -5.35
N GLY A 168 2.31 19.03 -4.82
CA GLY A 168 2.08 19.05 -3.38
C GLY A 168 1.59 17.70 -2.88
N VAL A 169 2.18 17.21 -1.79
CA VAL A 169 1.74 15.97 -1.14
C VAL A 169 1.28 16.30 0.28
N TRP A 170 0.03 16.04 0.62
CA TRP A 170 -0.53 16.26 1.95
C TRP A 170 -0.61 14.96 2.72
N GLY A 171 0.17 14.87 3.80
CA GLY A 171 0.23 13.71 4.69
C GLY A 171 1.64 13.16 4.89
N ASP A 172 2.18 13.36 6.08
CA ASP A 172 3.54 13.04 6.51
C ASP A 172 3.72 11.59 7.02
N GLY A 173 2.83 10.66 6.61
CA GLY A 173 2.93 9.24 6.94
C GLY A 173 3.70 8.42 5.90
N ASN A 174 3.71 7.08 6.10
CA ASN A 174 4.40 6.13 5.21
C ASN A 174 3.98 6.28 3.73
N LEU A 175 2.68 6.46 3.46
CA LEU A 175 2.18 6.64 2.10
C LEU A 175 2.68 7.95 1.48
N GLY A 176 2.69 9.06 2.25
CA GLY A 176 3.23 10.34 1.80
C GLY A 176 4.72 10.26 1.49
N PHE A 177 5.51 9.57 2.34
CA PHE A 177 6.93 9.34 2.11
C PHE A 177 7.18 8.59 0.79
N ILE A 178 6.49 7.46 0.60
CA ILE A 178 6.59 6.67 -0.63
C ILE A 178 6.17 7.51 -1.84
N THR A 179 5.07 8.27 -1.74
CA THR A 179 4.57 9.12 -2.81
C THR A 179 5.59 10.19 -3.21
N CYS A 180 6.16 10.91 -2.25
CA CYS A 180 7.21 11.90 -2.51
C CYS A 180 8.44 11.26 -3.16
N LEU A 181 8.89 10.11 -2.65
CA LEU A 181 10.05 9.40 -3.17
C LEU A 181 9.85 8.98 -4.63
N PHE A 182 8.70 8.40 -4.95
CA PHE A 182 8.38 7.98 -6.32
C PHE A 182 8.18 9.18 -7.25
N LEU A 183 7.60 10.28 -6.78
CA LEU A 183 7.54 11.53 -7.55
C LEU A 183 8.93 12.03 -7.90
N LYS A 184 9.86 12.08 -6.94
CA LYS A 184 11.25 12.52 -7.20
C LYS A 184 11.98 11.62 -8.20
N LYS A 185 11.66 10.33 -8.25
CA LYS A 185 12.27 9.39 -9.22
C LYS A 185 11.63 9.47 -10.61
N LEU A 186 10.30 9.59 -10.67
CA LEU A 186 9.56 9.55 -11.93
C LEU A 186 9.37 10.93 -12.57
N TYR A 187 9.47 12.01 -11.78
CA TYR A 187 9.39 13.40 -12.22
C TYR A 187 10.59 14.21 -11.68
N PRO A 188 11.83 13.88 -12.11
CA PRO A 188 13.05 14.45 -11.49
C PRO A 188 13.19 15.96 -11.64
N ASN A 189 12.51 16.56 -12.62
CA ASN A 189 12.54 18.00 -12.87
C ASN A 189 11.44 18.77 -12.11
N SER A 190 10.52 18.05 -11.45
CA SER A 190 9.43 18.69 -10.72
C SER A 190 9.85 19.00 -9.29
N LYS A 191 9.40 20.16 -8.79
CA LYS A 191 9.46 20.48 -7.36
C LYS A 191 8.43 19.66 -6.61
N VAL A 192 8.84 18.94 -5.57
CA VAL A 192 7.98 18.16 -4.69
C VAL A 192 7.96 18.79 -3.31
N ILE A 193 6.78 19.19 -2.85
CA ILE A 193 6.55 19.81 -1.55
C ILE A 193 5.72 18.85 -0.70
N ILE A 194 6.20 18.51 0.49
CA ILE A 194 5.45 17.73 1.48
C ILE A 194 4.83 18.65 2.52
N PHE A 195 3.54 18.47 2.76
CA PHE A 195 2.78 19.14 3.80
C PHE A 195 2.45 18.16 4.91
N GLY A 196 2.96 18.43 6.11
CA GLY A 196 2.83 17.55 7.24
C GLY A 196 2.46 18.26 8.53
N LYS A 197 2.22 17.47 9.56
CA LYS A 197 1.76 18.01 10.85
C LYS A 197 2.88 18.12 11.88
N THR A 198 3.87 17.22 11.82
CA THR A 198 4.87 17.10 12.87
C THR A 198 6.30 17.19 12.32
N ASP A 199 7.13 18.03 12.97
CA ASP A 199 8.54 18.20 12.58
C ASP A 199 9.29 16.86 12.58
N TYR A 200 9.02 15.99 13.58
CA TYR A 200 9.64 14.68 13.66
C TYR A 200 9.45 13.86 12.38
N LYS A 201 8.23 13.82 11.83
CA LYS A 201 7.96 13.08 10.60
C LYS A 201 8.52 13.78 9.37
N LEU A 202 8.36 15.10 9.28
CA LEU A 202 8.87 15.89 8.17
C LEU A 202 10.39 15.78 8.02
N ASN A 203 11.14 15.62 9.11
CA ASN A 203 12.60 15.43 9.09
C ASN A 203 13.06 14.17 8.34
N HIS A 204 12.16 13.19 8.11
CA HIS A 204 12.49 12.02 7.29
C HIS A 204 12.47 12.29 5.77
N PHE A 205 11.89 13.40 5.33
CA PHE A 205 11.72 13.73 3.92
C PHE A 205 12.89 14.53 3.33
N SER A 206 14.13 14.19 3.67
CA SER A 206 15.33 14.94 3.27
C SER A 206 15.58 14.99 1.74
N PHE A 207 14.88 14.19 0.96
CA PHE A 207 15.03 14.07 -0.49
C PHE A 207 14.02 14.93 -1.29
N VAL A 208 13.04 15.55 -0.65
CA VAL A 208 12.10 16.47 -1.29
C VAL A 208 12.69 17.88 -1.39
N ASP A 209 12.08 18.72 -2.21
CA ASP A 209 12.56 20.09 -2.42
C ASP A 209 12.14 21.03 -1.27
N GLU A 210 11.01 20.76 -0.64
CA GLU A 210 10.51 21.57 0.47
C GLU A 210 9.62 20.77 1.42
N THR A 211 9.73 21.07 2.71
CA THR A 211 8.87 20.52 3.77
C THR A 211 8.16 21.66 4.49
N LEU A 212 6.84 21.60 4.58
CA LEU A 212 6.01 22.61 5.21
C LEU A 212 5.05 22.03 6.22
N LYS A 213 4.86 22.73 7.32
CA LYS A 213 3.76 22.42 8.23
C LYS A 213 2.42 22.88 7.63
N ILE A 214 1.40 22.08 7.87
CA ILE A 214 0.04 22.42 7.41
C ILE A 214 -0.51 23.73 8.04
N ASP A 215 0.03 24.15 9.16
CA ASP A 215 -0.37 25.37 9.85
C ASP A 215 0.44 26.61 9.37
N ASP A 216 1.52 26.40 8.61
CA ASP A 216 2.48 27.44 8.21
C ASP A 216 2.60 27.56 6.67
N ILE A 217 1.58 27.18 5.91
CA ILE A 217 1.60 27.27 4.44
C ILE A 217 1.52 28.73 4.01
N PRO A 218 2.50 29.26 3.21
CA PRO A 218 2.42 30.60 2.68
C PRO A 218 1.16 30.81 1.84
N HIS A 219 0.46 31.90 2.03
CA HIS A 219 -0.83 32.18 1.39
C HIS A 219 -0.77 32.21 -0.14
N ASP A 220 0.36 32.64 -0.69
CA ASP A 220 0.62 32.77 -2.13
C ASP A 220 1.25 31.50 -2.75
N LEU A 221 1.52 30.48 -1.95
CA LEU A 221 2.06 29.23 -2.45
C LEU A 221 1.00 28.47 -3.25
N THR A 222 1.37 28.05 -4.47
CA THR A 222 0.50 27.23 -5.30
C THR A 222 1.25 26.02 -5.86
N VAL A 223 0.51 24.95 -6.16
CA VAL A 223 1.02 23.75 -6.80
C VAL A 223 0.21 23.40 -8.05
N ASP A 224 0.83 22.78 -9.06
CA ASP A 224 0.11 22.39 -10.27
C ASP A 224 -0.81 21.19 -10.01
N HIS A 225 -0.34 20.24 -9.25
CA HIS A 225 -1.09 19.05 -8.89
C HIS A 225 -0.85 18.66 -7.44
N ALA A 226 -1.81 17.94 -6.86
CA ALA A 226 -1.76 17.55 -5.47
C ALA A 226 -2.11 16.07 -5.25
N ILE A 227 -1.51 15.48 -4.21
CA ILE A 227 -1.79 14.12 -3.79
C ILE A 227 -2.16 14.12 -2.30
N GLU A 228 -3.34 13.62 -1.99
CA GLU A 228 -3.83 13.48 -0.63
C GLU A 228 -3.44 12.10 -0.08
N CYS A 229 -2.58 12.09 0.92
CA CYS A 229 -2.05 10.91 1.61
C CYS A 229 -2.35 10.89 3.12
N ALA A 230 -3.12 11.84 3.63
CA ALA A 230 -3.35 11.99 5.07
C ALA A 230 -4.24 10.88 5.65
N GLY A 231 -5.34 10.57 4.98
CA GLY A 231 -6.29 9.57 5.45
C GLY A 231 -7.05 9.93 6.74
N GLY A 232 -8.02 9.11 7.09
CA GLY A 232 -8.80 9.27 8.31
C GLY A 232 -9.48 10.64 8.42
N LYS A 233 -9.49 11.20 9.61
CA LYS A 233 -10.04 12.55 9.85
C LYS A 233 -9.21 13.67 9.21
N GLY A 234 -7.94 13.40 8.90
CA GLY A 234 -7.04 14.36 8.28
C GLY A 234 -7.38 14.63 6.82
N SER A 235 -8.03 13.68 6.12
CA SER A 235 -8.35 13.83 4.69
C SER A 235 -9.18 15.08 4.38
N GLN A 236 -10.15 15.41 5.23
CA GLN A 236 -10.98 16.60 4.99
C GLN A 236 -10.15 17.88 4.98
N TYR A 237 -9.35 18.08 6.03
CA TYR A 237 -8.48 19.28 6.13
C TYR A 237 -7.44 19.33 5.01
N ALA A 238 -6.88 18.18 4.64
CA ALA A 238 -5.95 18.08 3.53
C ALA A 238 -6.61 18.49 2.21
N VAL A 239 -7.82 17.98 1.92
CA VAL A 239 -8.55 18.32 0.70
C VAL A 239 -8.95 19.80 0.66
N GLU A 240 -9.38 20.37 1.79
CA GLU A 240 -9.65 21.81 1.90
C GLU A 240 -8.42 22.64 1.55
N GLN A 241 -7.27 22.38 2.19
CA GLN A 241 -6.01 23.08 1.92
C GLN A 241 -5.53 22.86 0.47
N ILE A 242 -5.64 21.65 -0.05
CA ILE A 242 -5.30 21.36 -1.45
C ILE A 242 -6.14 22.25 -2.38
N ILE A 243 -7.45 22.35 -2.17
CA ILE A 243 -8.33 23.15 -3.01
C ILE A 243 -7.93 24.63 -2.98
N ASP A 244 -7.48 25.13 -1.82
CA ASP A 244 -7.03 26.53 -1.70
C ASP A 244 -5.72 26.77 -2.47
N HIS A 245 -4.77 25.85 -2.41
CA HIS A 245 -3.42 26.00 -2.92
C HIS A 245 -3.15 25.39 -4.31
N ILE A 246 -4.10 24.67 -4.92
CA ILE A 246 -3.94 24.09 -6.25
C ILE A 246 -4.27 25.12 -7.36
N ASN A 247 -3.45 25.14 -8.40
CA ASN A 247 -3.67 25.93 -9.59
C ASN A 247 -4.95 25.49 -10.33
N PRO A 248 -5.60 26.40 -11.10
CA PRO A 248 -6.72 26.03 -11.97
C PRO A 248 -6.37 24.86 -12.91
N GLU A 249 -7.38 24.01 -13.19
CA GLU A 249 -7.28 22.76 -13.98
C GLU A 249 -6.36 21.70 -13.35
N GLY A 250 -5.87 21.94 -12.14
CA GLY A 250 -5.05 20.97 -11.40
C GLY A 250 -5.80 19.68 -11.08
N THR A 251 -5.03 18.61 -10.90
CA THR A 251 -5.54 17.28 -10.53
C THR A 251 -5.22 16.97 -9.08
N ILE A 252 -6.22 16.58 -8.33
CA ILE A 252 -6.13 16.11 -6.95
C ILE A 252 -6.25 14.58 -6.94
N SER A 253 -5.18 13.85 -6.63
CA SER A 253 -5.21 12.40 -6.46
C SER A 253 -5.52 12.06 -5.00
N LEU A 254 -6.63 11.35 -4.77
CA LEU A 254 -7.10 10.95 -3.45
C LEU A 254 -6.64 9.52 -3.15
N LEU A 255 -5.71 9.36 -2.21
CA LEU A 255 -5.14 8.07 -1.78
C LEU A 255 -5.45 7.76 -0.32
N GLY A 256 -5.62 8.78 0.50
CA GLY A 256 -5.90 8.62 1.93
C GLY A 256 -7.29 8.01 2.17
N VAL A 257 -7.33 6.90 2.93
CA VAL A 257 -8.60 6.22 3.24
C VAL A 257 -9.27 6.85 4.46
N SER A 258 -10.47 7.41 4.28
CA SER A 258 -11.36 7.82 5.37
C SER A 258 -12.45 6.77 5.62
N GLU A 259 -12.77 6.49 6.88
CA GLU A 259 -13.88 5.57 7.24
C GLU A 259 -15.25 6.21 7.04
N TYR A 260 -15.32 7.54 7.03
CA TYR A 260 -16.56 8.31 6.88
C TYR A 260 -16.45 9.26 5.71
N PRO A 261 -17.57 9.65 5.10
CA PRO A 261 -17.60 10.71 4.10
C PRO A 261 -16.98 12.00 4.64
N ILE A 262 -16.27 12.72 3.78
CA ILE A 262 -15.70 14.04 4.05
C ILE A 262 -16.41 15.10 3.21
N GLU A 263 -16.46 16.33 3.70
CA GLU A 263 -16.97 17.46 2.97
C GLU A 263 -15.94 17.95 1.93
N VAL A 264 -16.40 18.38 0.78
CA VAL A 264 -15.58 18.92 -0.30
C VAL A 264 -16.20 20.23 -0.78
N ASN A 265 -15.42 21.30 -0.88
CA ASN A 265 -15.85 22.57 -1.43
C ASN A 265 -16.05 22.47 -2.96
N THR A 266 -17.21 21.94 -3.36
CA THR A 266 -17.55 21.67 -4.77
C THR A 266 -17.65 22.98 -5.59
N ARG A 267 -17.93 24.12 -4.96
CA ARG A 267 -17.92 25.42 -5.63
C ARG A 267 -16.53 25.75 -6.16
N MET A 268 -15.50 25.61 -5.32
CA MET A 268 -14.13 25.89 -5.74
C MET A 268 -13.60 24.85 -6.74
N VAL A 269 -14.02 23.59 -6.62
CA VAL A 269 -13.75 22.56 -7.64
C VAL A 269 -14.28 22.99 -9.01
N LEU A 270 -15.50 23.53 -9.05
CA LEU A 270 -16.13 24.01 -10.27
C LEU A 270 -15.42 25.29 -10.80
N GLU A 271 -15.18 26.27 -9.93
CA GLU A 271 -14.59 27.58 -10.34
C GLU A 271 -13.15 27.42 -10.85
N LYS A 272 -12.36 26.52 -10.25
CA LYS A 272 -10.99 26.21 -10.68
C LYS A 272 -10.90 25.14 -11.77
N GLY A 273 -11.99 24.47 -12.14
CA GLY A 273 -11.99 23.38 -13.13
C GLY A 273 -11.19 22.15 -12.68
N LEU A 274 -11.19 21.83 -11.38
CA LEU A 274 -10.34 20.78 -10.80
C LEU A 274 -10.79 19.37 -11.17
N THR A 275 -9.82 18.46 -11.33
CA THR A 275 -10.05 17.04 -11.46
C THR A 275 -9.79 16.34 -10.11
N LEU A 276 -10.81 15.68 -9.55
CA LEU A 276 -10.66 14.80 -8.38
C LEU A 276 -10.52 13.36 -8.86
N LEU A 277 -9.39 12.74 -8.59
CA LEU A 277 -9.04 11.41 -9.07
C LEU A 277 -8.89 10.43 -7.91
N GLY A 278 -9.87 9.55 -7.73
CA GLY A 278 -9.79 8.48 -6.72
C GLY A 278 -8.82 7.38 -7.14
N SER A 279 -8.03 6.89 -6.19
CA SER A 279 -7.12 5.76 -6.39
C SER A 279 -7.14 4.84 -5.17
N SER A 280 -7.38 3.55 -5.39
CA SER A 280 -7.47 2.55 -4.33
C SER A 280 -7.01 1.19 -4.81
N ARG A 281 -6.25 0.50 -4.00
CA ARG A 281 -5.65 -0.78 -4.35
C ARG A 281 -4.75 -0.66 -5.59
N SER A 282 -4.35 -1.80 -6.16
CA SER A 282 -3.53 -1.87 -7.37
C SER A 282 -3.76 -3.19 -8.08
N GLY A 283 -3.40 -3.26 -9.36
CA GLY A 283 -3.42 -4.47 -10.15
C GLY A 283 -2.01 -5.02 -10.38
N VAL A 284 -1.91 -6.21 -10.98
CA VAL A 284 -0.61 -6.85 -11.26
C VAL A 284 0.35 -5.94 -12.04
N VAL A 285 -0.16 -5.16 -12.98
CA VAL A 285 0.64 -4.22 -13.78
C VAL A 285 1.35 -3.15 -12.93
N ASP A 286 0.75 -2.78 -11.80
CA ASP A 286 1.34 -1.81 -10.89
C ASP A 286 2.46 -2.46 -10.04
N PHE A 287 2.34 -3.77 -9.72
CA PHE A 287 3.42 -4.54 -9.09
C PHE A 287 4.60 -4.73 -10.04
N GLU A 288 4.33 -5.11 -11.28
CA GLU A 288 5.36 -5.24 -12.33
C GLU A 288 6.11 -3.91 -12.49
N ARG A 289 5.38 -2.81 -12.63
CA ARG A 289 6.00 -1.48 -12.75
C ARG A 289 6.80 -1.08 -11.51
N THR A 290 6.34 -1.43 -10.31
CA THR A 290 7.08 -1.15 -9.08
C THR A 290 8.42 -1.89 -9.04
N VAL A 291 8.43 -3.17 -9.44
CA VAL A 291 9.66 -3.96 -9.52
C VAL A 291 10.61 -3.43 -10.60
N GLU A 292 10.08 -2.94 -11.72
CA GLU A 292 10.89 -2.24 -12.74
C GLU A 292 11.54 -0.98 -12.17
N ILE A 293 10.79 -0.17 -11.42
CA ILE A 293 11.33 1.03 -10.77
C ILE A 293 12.47 0.69 -9.80
N PHE A 294 12.39 -0.43 -9.07
CA PHE A 294 13.50 -0.89 -8.23
C PHE A 294 14.78 -1.19 -9.03
N LYS A 295 14.63 -1.70 -10.26
CA LYS A 295 15.77 -1.96 -11.16
C LYS A 295 16.32 -0.68 -11.81
N GLU A 296 15.43 0.24 -12.20
CA GLU A 296 15.78 1.54 -12.80
C GLU A 296 16.43 2.49 -11.79
N HIS A 297 16.00 2.41 -10.52
CA HIS A 297 16.42 3.29 -9.43
C HIS A 297 16.78 2.48 -8.18
N PRO A 298 17.88 1.72 -8.17
CA PRO A 298 18.22 0.81 -7.06
C PRO A 298 18.41 1.54 -5.72
N ASP A 299 18.80 2.81 -5.74
CA ASP A 299 18.95 3.67 -4.55
C ASP A 299 17.60 3.94 -3.83
N ILE A 300 16.47 3.68 -4.47
CA ILE A 300 15.15 3.82 -3.83
C ILE A 300 15.00 2.87 -2.63
N ILE A 301 15.68 1.72 -2.68
CA ILE A 301 15.66 0.72 -1.60
C ILE A 301 16.31 1.27 -0.32
N ASP A 302 17.37 2.07 -0.45
CA ASP A 302 18.05 2.68 0.70
C ASP A 302 17.10 3.70 1.38
N TYR A 303 16.44 4.55 0.61
CA TYR A 303 15.44 5.48 1.16
C TYR A 303 14.27 4.72 1.82
N LEU A 304 13.73 3.69 1.16
CA LEU A 304 12.64 2.89 1.68
C LEU A 304 13.04 2.12 2.95
N SER A 305 14.32 1.78 3.12
CA SER A 305 14.80 1.13 4.33
C SER A 305 14.59 1.99 5.58
N THR A 306 14.56 3.32 5.44
CA THR A 306 14.27 4.25 6.54
C THR A 306 12.82 4.20 7.02
N LEU A 307 11.92 3.59 6.23
CA LEU A 307 10.54 3.29 6.64
C LEU A 307 10.42 2.01 7.46
N ILE A 308 11.47 1.22 7.63
CA ILE A 308 11.41 0.05 8.50
C ILE A 308 11.46 0.55 9.95
N GLY A 309 10.32 0.48 10.62
CA GLY A 309 10.24 0.82 12.04
C GLY A 309 10.80 -0.29 12.91
N GLU A 310 10.29 -1.50 12.74
CA GLU A 310 10.74 -2.67 13.51
C GLU A 310 10.57 -3.97 12.73
N VAL A 311 11.46 -4.93 12.99
CA VAL A 311 11.46 -6.26 12.37
C VAL A 311 11.31 -7.33 13.44
N PHE A 312 10.28 -8.16 13.31
CA PHE A 312 10.01 -9.27 14.22
C PHE A 312 10.30 -10.62 13.56
N GLU A 313 11.06 -11.48 14.23
CA GLU A 313 11.15 -12.89 13.87
C GLU A 313 9.92 -13.63 14.39
N VAL A 314 9.05 -14.08 13.50
CA VAL A 314 7.81 -14.75 13.86
C VAL A 314 7.96 -16.26 13.71
N ARG A 315 8.06 -16.96 14.84
CA ARG A 315 8.20 -18.43 14.94
C ARG A 315 6.98 -19.09 15.57
N LYS A 316 6.09 -18.30 16.16
CA LYS A 316 4.84 -18.74 16.79
C LYS A 316 3.84 -17.59 16.81
N ILE A 317 2.57 -17.87 17.00
CA ILE A 317 1.48 -16.87 17.03
C ILE A 317 1.76 -15.72 18.00
N LYS A 318 2.34 -16.01 19.17
CA LYS A 318 2.66 -14.95 20.15
C LYS A 318 3.59 -13.89 19.58
N ASP A 319 4.53 -14.25 18.71
CA ASP A 319 5.45 -13.30 18.09
C ASP A 319 4.71 -12.41 17.10
N ALA A 320 3.76 -12.94 16.34
CA ALA A 320 2.89 -12.15 15.49
C ALA A 320 2.01 -11.19 16.30
N ILE A 321 1.42 -11.64 17.42
CA ILE A 321 0.66 -10.77 18.33
C ILE A 321 1.54 -9.62 18.82
N ASN A 322 2.78 -9.91 19.24
CA ASN A 322 3.72 -8.88 19.70
C ASN A 322 4.02 -7.87 18.57
N ALA A 323 4.17 -8.32 17.33
CA ALA A 323 4.37 -7.44 16.17
C ALA A 323 3.17 -6.50 15.96
N PHE A 324 1.94 -7.02 16.02
CA PHE A 324 0.73 -6.21 15.90
C PHE A 324 0.57 -5.20 17.05
N GLU A 325 0.85 -5.61 18.29
CA GLU A 325 0.78 -4.71 19.45
C GLU A 325 1.85 -3.62 19.40
N ASN A 326 3.06 -3.95 18.97
CA ASN A 326 4.13 -2.98 18.78
C ASN A 326 3.77 -1.96 17.70
N ASP A 327 3.29 -2.43 16.53
CA ASP A 327 2.88 -1.57 15.42
C ASP A 327 1.82 -0.52 15.83
N LEU A 328 0.91 -0.86 16.74
CA LEU A 328 -0.08 0.08 17.29
C LEU A 328 0.54 1.24 18.07
N SER A 329 1.71 1.04 18.66
CA SER A 329 2.42 2.07 19.43
C SER A 329 3.29 2.97 18.57
N ASN A 330 3.57 2.55 17.32
CA ASN A 330 4.45 3.27 16.41
C ASN A 330 3.67 4.34 15.62
N SER A 331 4.21 5.54 15.60
CA SER A 331 3.66 6.66 14.84
C SER A 331 4.30 6.83 13.45
N TRP A 332 5.39 6.11 13.17
CA TRP A 332 6.18 6.17 11.96
C TRP A 332 6.78 4.80 11.64
N GLY A 333 6.86 4.50 10.35
CA GLY A 333 7.50 3.31 9.84
C GLY A 333 6.54 2.13 9.63
N LYS A 334 7.10 1.06 9.09
CA LYS A 334 6.42 -0.22 8.82
C LYS A 334 6.94 -1.28 9.78
N THR A 335 6.05 -2.06 10.32
CA THR A 335 6.41 -3.27 11.06
C THR A 335 6.48 -4.45 10.10
N VAL A 336 7.64 -5.08 10.05
CA VAL A 336 7.92 -6.25 9.20
C VAL A 336 8.03 -7.50 10.05
N MET A 337 7.39 -8.56 9.62
CA MET A 337 7.46 -9.89 10.22
C MET A 337 8.27 -10.81 9.31
N ARG A 338 9.44 -11.26 9.75
CA ARG A 338 10.17 -12.36 9.11
C ARG A 338 9.47 -13.66 9.50
N TRP A 339 8.73 -14.19 8.55
CA TRP A 339 7.84 -15.31 8.74
C TRP A 339 8.61 -16.64 8.74
N LYS A 340 8.79 -17.24 9.90
CA LYS A 340 9.59 -18.46 10.11
C LYS A 340 8.81 -19.57 10.82
N ILE A 341 7.49 -19.51 10.74
CA ILE A 341 6.61 -20.54 11.24
C ILE A 341 6.68 -21.78 10.35
#